data_cef596af919fac72c730d4853b7b1050
#
_entry.id   cef596af919fac72c730d4853b7b1050
#
_cell.length_a   1.000
_cell.length_b   1.000
_cell.length_c   1.000
_cell.angle_alpha   90.00
_cell.angle_beta   90.00
_cell.angle_gamma   90.00
#
_symmetry.space_group_name_H-M   'P 1'
#
loop_
_entity.id
_entity.type
_entity.pdbx_description
1 polymer ?
#
loop_
_entity_poly.entity_id
_entity_poly.type
_entity_poly.pdbx_seq_one_letter_code
_entity_poly.pdbx_strand_id
1 'polypeptide(L)'
;LLRAAEVADQVHAECVWSRALTHEQLAPYLTEESAEVIEAIEAGSADELREELGDVLWQVLLNAAVAESFTIDDVASDLAAKMIHRHPHVFAGETAETPERVIELWNAAKSEEKRSRTSVLDGVPKGMPALALAQKMLGKGEQVGVGLSYVEEIRAVEVIEAEDDEELLPASEEDLGETLLGLVALARARGWDAERALRGRIRALADEIRSAE
;
A
#
# COMPACT_ATOMS: atom_id res chain seq x y z
N LEU A 1 -2.52 -19.90 -15.00
CA LEU A 1 -2.82 -19.77 -13.56
C LEU A 1 -3.05 -21.15 -12.95
N LEU A 2 -3.95 -22.01 -13.50
CA LEU A 2 -4.21 -23.37 -12.98
C LEU A 2 -2.93 -24.19 -12.83
N ARG A 3 -2.05 -24.18 -13.84
CA ARG A 3 -0.77 -24.91 -13.75
C ARG A 3 0.13 -24.42 -12.63
N ALA A 4 0.13 -23.12 -12.34
CA ALA A 4 0.91 -22.57 -11.23
C ALA A 4 0.34 -23.01 -9.88
N ALA A 5 -0.99 -23.06 -9.73
CA ALA A 5 -1.65 -23.58 -8.52
C ALA A 5 -1.32 -25.06 -8.29
N GLU A 6 -1.45 -25.91 -9.32
CA GLU A 6 -1.07 -27.33 -9.25
C GLU A 6 0.40 -27.51 -8.83
N VAL A 7 1.31 -26.67 -9.32
CA VAL A 7 2.73 -26.71 -8.97
C VAL A 7 2.93 -26.30 -7.51
N ALA A 8 2.23 -25.28 -7.02
CA ALA A 8 2.31 -24.85 -5.63
C ALA A 8 1.83 -25.95 -4.67
N ASP A 9 0.70 -26.58 -4.97
CA ASP A 9 0.17 -27.71 -4.20
C ASP A 9 1.15 -28.90 -4.19
N GLN A 10 1.73 -29.24 -5.35
CA GLN A 10 2.70 -30.31 -5.46
C GLN A 10 3.98 -29.98 -4.67
N VAL A 11 4.49 -28.76 -4.79
CA VAL A 11 5.68 -28.32 -4.04
C VAL A 11 5.40 -28.34 -2.55
N HIS A 12 4.24 -27.89 -2.09
CA HIS A 12 3.87 -27.95 -0.68
C HIS A 12 3.78 -29.42 -0.20
N ALA A 13 3.20 -30.31 -0.97
CA ALA A 13 3.04 -31.72 -0.61
C ALA A 13 4.35 -32.51 -0.57
N GLU A 14 5.29 -32.24 -1.48
CA GLU A 14 6.48 -33.07 -1.69
C GLU A 14 7.78 -32.44 -1.14
N CYS A 15 7.88 -31.11 -1.07
CA CYS A 15 9.06 -30.44 -0.56
C CYS A 15 9.08 -30.42 0.97
N VAL A 16 10.12 -30.99 1.56
CA VAL A 16 10.28 -31.05 3.03
C VAL A 16 10.29 -29.66 3.68
N TRP A 17 10.88 -28.68 3.00
CA TRP A 17 10.93 -27.30 3.50
C TRP A 17 9.55 -26.63 3.41
N SER A 18 8.92 -26.65 2.23
CA SER A 18 7.62 -25.99 2.01
C SER A 18 6.50 -26.55 2.90
N ARG A 19 6.53 -27.87 3.16
CA ARG A 19 5.56 -28.56 4.02
C ARG A 19 5.66 -28.16 5.50
N ALA A 20 6.80 -27.62 5.92
CA ALA A 20 7.02 -27.16 7.29
C ALA A 20 6.71 -25.68 7.49
N LEU A 21 6.39 -24.93 6.43
CA LEU A 21 6.14 -23.50 6.50
C LEU A 21 4.77 -23.20 7.12
N THR A 22 4.72 -22.08 7.85
CA THR A 22 3.48 -21.47 8.36
C THR A 22 3.28 -20.09 7.71
N HIS A 23 2.07 -19.53 7.84
CA HIS A 23 1.78 -18.17 7.36
C HIS A 23 2.71 -17.11 7.95
N GLU A 24 3.09 -17.24 9.24
CA GLU A 24 4.01 -16.33 9.90
C GLU A 24 5.41 -16.39 9.27
N GLN A 25 5.86 -17.59 8.87
CA GLN A 25 7.14 -17.77 8.21
C GLN A 25 7.14 -17.29 6.75
N LEU A 26 5.98 -17.24 6.11
CA LEU A 26 5.81 -16.72 4.75
C LEU A 26 5.67 -15.18 4.71
N ALA A 27 5.26 -14.54 5.81
CA ALA A 27 5.04 -13.10 5.85
C ALA A 27 6.27 -12.24 5.49
N PRO A 28 7.52 -12.57 5.93
CA PRO A 28 8.72 -11.85 5.48
C PRO A 28 8.93 -11.90 3.97
N TYR A 29 8.77 -13.06 3.34
CA TYR A 29 8.91 -13.20 1.88
C TYR A 29 7.87 -12.38 1.13
N LEU A 30 6.60 -12.40 1.54
CA LEU A 30 5.58 -11.55 0.91
C LEU A 30 5.92 -10.05 1.00
N THR A 31 6.59 -9.63 2.07
CA THR A 31 7.05 -8.25 2.24
C THR A 31 8.21 -7.95 1.27
N GLU A 32 9.16 -8.86 1.13
CA GLU A 32 10.30 -8.78 0.21
C GLU A 32 9.81 -8.69 -1.23
N GLU A 33 9.03 -9.67 -1.71
CA GLU A 33 8.49 -9.69 -3.08
C GLU A 33 7.64 -8.44 -3.39
N SER A 34 6.90 -7.95 -2.38
CA SER A 34 6.14 -6.70 -2.57
C SER A 34 7.04 -5.48 -2.75
N ALA A 35 8.21 -5.45 -2.12
CA ALA A 35 9.19 -4.37 -2.30
C ALA A 35 9.87 -4.48 -3.68
N GLU A 36 10.19 -5.70 -4.13
CA GLU A 36 10.81 -5.96 -5.44
C GLU A 36 9.86 -5.59 -6.60
N VAL A 37 8.55 -5.92 -6.49
CA VAL A 37 7.53 -5.42 -7.44
C VAL A 37 7.51 -3.89 -7.48
N ILE A 38 7.57 -3.21 -6.33
CA ILE A 38 7.58 -1.75 -6.27
C ILE A 38 8.85 -1.21 -6.94
N GLU A 39 10.01 -1.79 -6.70
CA GLU A 39 11.27 -1.41 -7.33
C GLU A 39 11.21 -1.61 -8.84
N ALA A 40 10.70 -2.75 -9.31
CA ALA A 40 10.53 -3.02 -10.73
C ALA A 40 9.58 -2.03 -11.42
N ILE A 41 8.51 -1.58 -10.74
CA ILE A 41 7.60 -0.54 -11.23
C ILE A 41 8.29 0.83 -11.32
N GLU A 42 9.10 1.18 -10.31
CA GLU A 42 9.68 2.52 -10.17
C GLU A 42 10.97 2.70 -10.96
N ALA A 43 11.76 1.65 -11.17
CA ALA A 43 13.10 1.74 -11.76
C ALA A 43 13.49 0.57 -12.67
N GLY A 44 12.67 -0.49 -12.74
CA GLY A 44 12.96 -1.71 -13.49
C GLY A 44 12.43 -1.71 -14.92
N SER A 45 12.58 -2.86 -15.57
CA SER A 45 12.09 -3.18 -16.89
C SER A 45 10.75 -3.94 -16.83
N ALA A 46 10.08 -4.09 -17.98
CA ALA A 46 8.87 -4.92 -18.08
C ALA A 46 9.13 -6.40 -17.81
N ASP A 47 10.34 -6.88 -18.07
CA ASP A 47 10.72 -8.28 -17.81
C ASP A 47 10.93 -8.51 -16.31
N GLU A 48 11.62 -7.61 -15.61
CA GLU A 48 11.74 -7.63 -14.15
C GLU A 48 10.36 -7.54 -13.48
N LEU A 49 9.51 -6.59 -13.88
CA LEU A 49 8.16 -6.49 -13.33
C LEU A 49 7.35 -7.78 -13.53
N ARG A 50 7.52 -8.48 -14.65
CA ARG A 50 6.84 -9.75 -14.91
C ARG A 50 7.35 -10.85 -13.99
N GLU A 51 8.66 -10.90 -13.71
CA GLU A 51 9.30 -11.81 -12.79
C GLU A 51 8.75 -11.60 -11.37
N GLU A 52 8.86 -10.39 -10.85
CA GLU A 52 8.45 -10.04 -9.48
C GLU A 52 6.93 -10.23 -9.24
N LEU A 53 6.10 -9.95 -10.25
CA LEU A 53 4.67 -10.29 -10.18
C LEU A 53 4.45 -11.81 -10.10
N GLY A 54 5.32 -12.60 -10.69
CA GLY A 54 5.33 -14.07 -10.58
C GLY A 54 5.63 -14.50 -9.15
N ASP A 55 6.58 -13.85 -8.48
CA ASP A 55 7.00 -14.19 -7.11
C ASP A 55 5.96 -13.76 -6.08
N VAL A 56 5.32 -12.59 -6.24
CA VAL A 56 4.12 -12.25 -5.43
C VAL A 56 3.00 -13.27 -5.65
N LEU A 57 2.75 -13.70 -6.90
CA LEU A 57 1.76 -14.74 -7.17
C LEU A 57 2.14 -16.06 -6.49
N TRP A 58 3.42 -16.43 -6.48
CA TRP A 58 3.92 -17.60 -5.77
C TRP A 58 3.62 -17.52 -4.27
N GLN A 59 3.84 -16.36 -3.63
CA GLN A 59 3.51 -16.16 -2.22
C GLN A 59 2.02 -16.34 -1.94
N VAL A 60 1.14 -15.87 -2.84
CA VAL A 60 -0.32 -16.06 -2.72
C VAL A 60 -0.68 -17.55 -2.81
N LEU A 61 -0.13 -18.27 -3.81
CA LEU A 61 -0.39 -19.69 -4.02
C LEU A 61 0.11 -20.53 -2.86
N LEU A 62 1.32 -20.25 -2.37
CA LEU A 62 1.93 -20.99 -1.27
C LEU A 62 1.20 -20.74 0.06
N ASN A 63 0.77 -19.51 0.32
CA ASN A 63 -0.07 -19.22 1.49
C ASN A 63 -1.42 -19.95 1.42
N ALA A 64 -2.02 -20.11 0.24
CA ALA A 64 -3.23 -20.89 0.09
C ALA A 64 -2.99 -22.40 0.29
N ALA A 65 -1.84 -22.91 -0.20
CA ALA A 65 -1.47 -24.33 -0.02
C ALA A 65 -1.17 -24.71 1.44
N VAL A 66 -0.66 -23.75 2.24
CA VAL A 66 -0.42 -23.92 3.70
C VAL A 66 -1.73 -23.85 4.51
N ALA A 67 -2.78 -23.23 3.97
CA ALA A 67 -4.03 -23.04 4.71
C ALA A 67 -4.81 -24.35 4.88
N GLU A 68 -5.31 -24.59 6.10
CA GLU A 68 -6.15 -25.77 6.40
C GLU A 68 -7.65 -25.50 6.16
N SER A 69 -8.07 -24.24 6.14
CA SER A 69 -9.48 -23.84 6.18
C SER A 69 -10.02 -23.25 4.86
N PHE A 70 -9.15 -23.00 3.88
CA PHE A 70 -9.54 -22.50 2.56
C PHE A 70 -8.51 -22.92 1.49
N THR A 71 -8.92 -22.82 0.26
CA THR A 71 -8.12 -23.14 -0.94
C THR A 71 -7.85 -21.92 -1.78
N ILE A 72 -6.97 -22.04 -2.78
CA ILE A 72 -6.75 -20.97 -3.77
C ILE A 72 -8.04 -20.66 -4.58
N ASP A 73 -8.92 -21.64 -4.80
CA ASP A 73 -10.19 -21.44 -5.49
C ASP A 73 -11.16 -20.60 -4.63
N ASP A 74 -11.15 -20.78 -3.31
CA ASP A 74 -11.91 -19.93 -2.39
C ASP A 74 -11.40 -18.49 -2.43
N VAL A 75 -10.09 -18.29 -2.38
CA VAL A 75 -9.46 -16.96 -2.51
C VAL A 75 -9.83 -16.28 -3.83
N ALA A 76 -9.78 -17.02 -4.93
CA ALA A 76 -10.11 -16.51 -6.26
C ALA A 76 -11.60 -16.17 -6.37
N SER A 77 -12.48 -17.02 -5.83
CA SER A 77 -13.94 -16.83 -5.82
C SER A 77 -14.34 -15.61 -4.99
N ASP A 78 -13.79 -15.46 -3.81
CA ASP A 78 -14.02 -14.30 -2.94
C ASP A 78 -13.52 -13.01 -3.57
N LEU A 79 -12.35 -13.05 -4.21
CA LEU A 79 -11.82 -11.91 -4.96
C LEU A 79 -12.76 -11.53 -6.11
N ALA A 80 -13.20 -12.50 -6.91
CA ALA A 80 -14.11 -12.26 -8.03
C ALA A 80 -15.44 -11.66 -7.56
N ALA A 81 -16.07 -12.23 -6.55
CA ALA A 81 -17.32 -11.72 -5.98
C ALA A 81 -17.16 -10.28 -5.47
N LYS A 82 -16.09 -10.00 -4.74
CA LYS A 82 -15.76 -8.66 -4.24
C LYS A 82 -15.55 -7.67 -5.39
N MET A 83 -14.84 -8.03 -6.46
CA MET A 83 -14.60 -7.14 -7.60
C MET A 83 -15.88 -6.89 -8.40
N ILE A 84 -16.72 -7.90 -8.60
CA ILE A 84 -18.03 -7.75 -9.25
C ILE A 84 -18.91 -6.77 -8.45
N HIS A 85 -19.01 -6.95 -7.12
CA HIS A 85 -19.78 -6.08 -6.25
C HIS A 85 -19.30 -4.62 -6.26
N ARG A 86 -17.97 -4.40 -6.31
CA ARG A 86 -17.38 -3.05 -6.29
C ARG A 86 -17.34 -2.34 -7.63
N HIS A 87 -17.70 -3.01 -8.72
CA HIS A 87 -17.75 -2.43 -10.07
C HIS A 87 -19.17 -2.53 -10.67
N PRO A 88 -20.19 -1.93 -10.03
CA PRO A 88 -21.57 -2.01 -10.52
C PRO A 88 -21.73 -1.38 -11.90
N HIS A 89 -20.86 -0.44 -12.27
CA HIS A 89 -20.81 0.16 -13.61
C HIS A 89 -20.31 -0.81 -14.69
N VAL A 90 -19.68 -1.94 -14.32
CA VAL A 90 -19.25 -2.99 -15.25
C VAL A 90 -20.24 -4.17 -15.26
N PHE A 91 -20.74 -4.55 -14.08
CA PHE A 91 -21.45 -5.83 -13.90
C PHE A 91 -22.95 -5.67 -13.55
N ALA A 92 -23.41 -4.48 -13.14
CA ALA A 92 -24.78 -4.29 -12.64
C ALA A 92 -25.55 -3.14 -13.31
N GLY A 93 -25.08 -2.66 -14.47
CA GLY A 93 -25.80 -1.65 -15.28
C GLY A 93 -25.77 -0.22 -14.77
N GLU A 94 -25.00 0.08 -13.72
CA GLU A 94 -24.72 1.46 -13.32
C GLU A 94 -23.89 2.18 -14.38
N THR A 95 -23.97 3.51 -14.44
CA THR A 95 -23.20 4.31 -15.40
C THR A 95 -22.09 5.07 -14.69
N ALA A 96 -20.86 4.98 -15.21
CA ALA A 96 -19.73 5.78 -14.76
C ALA A 96 -18.90 6.23 -15.96
N GLU A 97 -19.01 7.49 -16.34
CA GLU A 97 -18.29 8.08 -17.47
C GLU A 97 -16.99 8.77 -17.06
N THR A 98 -16.75 8.95 -15.76
CA THR A 98 -15.54 9.57 -15.24
C THR A 98 -14.89 8.72 -14.13
N PRO A 99 -13.56 8.81 -13.95
CA PRO A 99 -12.85 8.12 -12.85
C PRO A 99 -13.42 8.47 -11.46
N GLU A 100 -13.85 9.72 -11.25
CA GLU A 100 -14.41 10.19 -9.98
C GLU A 100 -15.72 9.43 -9.67
N ARG A 101 -16.58 9.23 -10.67
CA ARG A 101 -17.81 8.46 -10.51
C ARG A 101 -17.53 6.98 -10.21
N VAL A 102 -16.50 6.40 -10.82
CA VAL A 102 -16.05 5.04 -10.48
C VAL A 102 -15.61 4.96 -9.02
N ILE A 103 -14.84 5.94 -8.54
CA ILE A 103 -14.37 6.01 -7.14
C ILE A 103 -15.54 6.14 -6.17
N GLU A 104 -16.56 6.95 -6.49
CA GLU A 104 -17.78 7.09 -5.69
C GLU A 104 -18.52 5.75 -5.54
N LEU A 105 -18.78 5.06 -6.67
CA LEU A 105 -19.46 3.76 -6.67
C LEU A 105 -18.66 2.70 -5.88
N TRP A 106 -17.34 2.65 -6.08
CA TRP A 106 -16.44 1.79 -5.34
C TRP A 106 -16.50 2.04 -3.83
N ASN A 107 -16.44 3.32 -3.41
CA ASN A 107 -16.47 3.70 -2.01
C ASN A 107 -17.84 3.40 -1.38
N ALA A 108 -18.93 3.57 -2.10
CA ALA A 108 -20.28 3.22 -1.65
C ALA A 108 -20.40 1.71 -1.39
N ALA A 109 -20.01 0.87 -2.36
CA ALA A 109 -20.00 -0.60 -2.21
C ALA A 109 -19.11 -1.06 -1.05
N LYS A 110 -17.91 -0.49 -0.96
CA LYS A 110 -16.97 -0.78 0.13
C LYS A 110 -17.48 -0.36 1.51
N SER A 111 -18.25 0.72 1.61
CA SER A 111 -18.86 1.18 2.85
C SER A 111 -19.99 0.23 3.28
N GLU A 112 -20.75 -0.29 2.33
CA GLU A 112 -21.79 -1.28 2.60
C GLU A 112 -21.22 -2.59 3.17
N GLU A 113 -20.15 -3.12 2.57
CA GLU A 113 -19.45 -4.31 3.08
C GLU A 113 -18.92 -4.13 4.51
N LYS A 114 -18.69 -2.89 4.93
CA LYS A 114 -18.02 -2.55 6.20
C LYS A 114 -18.93 -1.91 7.23
N ARG A 115 -20.25 -2.05 7.09
CA ARG A 115 -21.25 -1.49 8.02
C ARG A 115 -21.05 -1.90 9.48
N SER A 116 -20.40 -3.02 9.74
CA SER A 116 -20.11 -3.50 11.10
C SER A 116 -18.89 -2.83 11.74
N ARG A 117 -18.13 -2.01 11.00
CA ARG A 117 -16.97 -1.31 11.55
C ARG A 117 -17.40 -0.15 12.42
N THR A 118 -16.71 0.02 13.54
CA THR A 118 -16.99 1.07 14.54
C THR A 118 -16.07 2.28 14.39
N SER A 119 -14.94 2.11 13.68
CA SER A 119 -13.97 3.18 13.41
C SER A 119 -13.60 3.24 11.94
N VAL A 120 -13.34 4.44 11.43
CA VAL A 120 -12.75 4.67 10.09
C VAL A 120 -11.38 4.02 9.96
N LEU A 121 -10.70 3.75 11.07
CA LEU A 121 -9.39 3.12 11.15
C LEU A 121 -9.43 1.59 11.14
N ASP A 122 -10.61 0.98 11.30
CA ASP A 122 -10.74 -0.47 11.29
C ASP A 122 -10.26 -1.06 9.97
N GLY A 123 -9.28 -1.99 10.07
CA GLY A 123 -8.63 -2.64 8.94
C GLY A 123 -7.62 -1.77 8.20
N VAL A 124 -7.07 -0.74 8.84
CA VAL A 124 -5.84 -0.09 8.39
C VAL A 124 -4.67 -0.99 8.81
N PRO A 125 -3.85 -1.52 7.86
CA PRO A 125 -2.71 -2.37 8.20
C PRO A 125 -1.65 -1.56 8.93
N LYS A 126 -1.22 -2.05 10.11
CA LYS A 126 -0.20 -1.38 10.93
C LYS A 126 1.24 -1.61 10.44
N GLY A 127 1.45 -2.61 9.60
CA GLY A 127 2.76 -2.97 9.05
C GLY A 127 3.13 -2.26 7.75
N MET A 128 2.38 -1.22 7.35
CA MET A 128 2.76 -0.39 6.19
C MET A 128 4.01 0.45 6.50
N PRO A 129 4.83 0.80 5.47
CA PRO A 129 5.86 1.83 5.60
C PRO A 129 5.29 3.11 6.20
N ALA A 130 6.07 3.80 7.05
CA ALA A 130 5.56 4.85 7.93
C ALA A 130 4.91 6.02 7.19
N LEU A 131 5.52 6.53 6.12
CA LEU A 131 4.97 7.65 5.36
C LEU A 131 3.69 7.25 4.60
N ALA A 132 3.66 6.03 4.05
CA ALA A 132 2.46 5.49 3.39
C ALA A 132 1.32 5.27 4.39
N LEU A 133 1.64 4.80 5.60
CA LEU A 133 0.67 4.67 6.70
C LEU A 133 0.12 6.03 7.11
N ALA A 134 1.00 7.03 7.33
CA ALA A 134 0.61 8.39 7.67
C ALA A 134 -0.32 8.99 6.60
N GLN A 135 0.01 8.87 5.32
CA GLN A 135 -0.83 9.32 4.21
C GLN A 135 -2.22 8.66 4.21
N LYS A 136 -2.27 7.36 4.53
CA LYS A 136 -3.53 6.62 4.67
C LYS A 136 -4.34 7.05 5.89
N MET A 137 -3.67 7.27 7.03
CA MET A 137 -4.31 7.74 8.27
C MET A 137 -4.91 9.14 8.11
N LEU A 138 -4.17 10.09 7.51
CA LEU A 138 -4.67 11.41 7.18
C LEU A 138 -5.94 11.35 6.31
N GLY A 139 -5.93 10.52 5.25
CA GLY A 139 -7.11 10.35 4.42
C GLY A 139 -8.29 9.67 5.12
N LYS A 140 -8.07 8.98 6.22
CA LYS A 140 -9.13 8.46 7.09
C LYS A 140 -9.60 9.51 8.09
N GLY A 141 -8.68 10.31 8.63
CA GLY A 141 -8.98 11.42 9.52
C GLY A 141 -9.90 12.46 8.88
N GLU A 142 -9.66 12.81 7.61
CA GLU A 142 -10.51 13.74 6.86
C GLU A 142 -11.98 13.31 6.85
N GLN A 143 -12.30 12.02 6.86
CA GLN A 143 -13.66 11.50 6.87
C GLN A 143 -14.41 11.82 8.19
N VAL A 144 -13.68 12.14 9.24
CA VAL A 144 -14.20 12.47 10.58
C VAL A 144 -13.77 13.87 11.05
N GLY A 145 -13.26 14.71 10.13
CA GLY A 145 -12.88 16.09 10.41
C GLY A 145 -11.55 16.24 11.15
N VAL A 146 -10.71 15.20 11.17
CA VAL A 146 -9.37 15.23 11.76
C VAL A 146 -8.32 15.34 10.65
N GLY A 147 -7.29 16.17 10.85
CA GLY A 147 -6.17 16.30 9.90
C GLY A 147 -6.28 17.49 8.93
N LEU A 148 -7.38 18.22 8.91
CA LEU A 148 -7.52 19.43 8.08
C LEU A 148 -6.58 20.56 8.57
N SER A 149 -6.29 20.63 9.87
CA SER A 149 -5.38 21.62 10.46
C SER A 149 -3.95 21.50 9.94
N TYR A 150 -3.45 20.29 9.68
CA TYR A 150 -2.09 20.10 9.17
C TYR A 150 -1.83 20.78 7.82
N VAL A 151 -2.86 20.86 6.95
CA VAL A 151 -2.74 21.53 5.65
C VAL A 151 -2.78 23.04 5.82
N GLU A 152 -3.54 23.57 6.78
CA GLU A 152 -3.63 24.99 7.07
C GLU A 152 -2.37 25.52 7.75
N GLU A 153 -1.79 24.75 8.68
CA GLU A 153 -0.53 25.08 9.36
C GLU A 153 0.63 25.14 8.37
N ILE A 154 0.74 24.19 7.44
CA ILE A 154 1.79 24.19 6.41
C ILE A 154 1.60 25.35 5.43
N ARG A 155 0.38 25.69 5.04
CA ARG A 155 0.12 26.90 4.23
C ARG A 155 0.53 28.17 4.96
N ALA A 156 0.41 28.21 6.29
CA ALA A 156 0.91 29.31 7.09
C ALA A 156 2.45 29.40 7.09
N VAL A 157 3.14 28.28 7.06
CA VAL A 157 4.62 28.20 6.93
C VAL A 157 5.09 28.63 5.53
N GLU A 158 4.36 28.31 4.47
CA GLU A 158 4.68 28.78 3.09
C GLU A 158 4.54 30.33 2.94
N VAL A 159 3.79 30.98 3.83
CA VAL A 159 3.57 32.45 3.79
C VAL A 159 4.59 33.21 4.64
N ILE A 160 5.27 32.54 5.58
CA ILE A 160 6.37 33.13 6.35
C ILE A 160 7.63 32.98 5.49
N GLU A 161 7.99 34.03 4.73
CA GLU A 161 9.35 34.19 4.21
C GLU A 161 10.26 34.14 5.46
N ALA A 162 10.96 33.02 5.64
CA ALA A 162 11.81 32.77 6.79
C ALA A 162 12.99 33.76 6.74
N GLU A 163 12.93 34.80 7.55
CA GLU A 163 14.07 35.70 7.80
C GLU A 163 15.10 35.08 8.77
N ASP A 164 14.78 33.94 9.44
CA ASP A 164 15.69 33.20 10.32
C ASP A 164 15.52 31.68 10.16
N ASP A 165 16.47 31.05 9.45
CA ASP A 165 16.51 29.60 9.15
C ASP A 165 16.63 28.67 10.38
N GLU A 166 17.01 29.18 11.56
CA GLU A 166 17.23 28.37 12.77
C GLU A 166 15.93 27.95 13.50
N GLU A 167 14.83 28.68 13.31
CA GLU A 167 13.54 28.41 14.01
C GLU A 167 12.72 27.29 13.33
N LEU A 168 13.10 26.84 12.14
CA LEU A 168 12.39 25.83 11.34
C LEU A 168 12.89 24.40 11.56
N LEU A 169 13.97 24.18 12.30
CA LEU A 169 14.53 22.86 12.54
C LEU A 169 13.85 22.20 13.75
N PRO A 170 13.45 20.91 13.66
CA PRO A 170 12.89 20.19 14.80
C PRO A 170 13.88 20.19 15.98
N ALA A 171 13.41 20.60 17.16
CA ALA A 171 14.22 20.67 18.38
C ALA A 171 14.21 19.36 19.18
N SER A 172 13.30 18.42 18.85
CA SER A 172 13.12 17.12 19.50
C SER A 172 12.71 16.05 18.48
N GLU A 173 12.75 14.78 18.90
CA GLU A 173 12.22 13.67 18.10
C GLU A 173 10.69 13.80 17.91
N GLU A 174 9.98 14.35 18.87
CA GLU A 174 8.54 14.64 18.79
C GLU A 174 8.28 15.71 17.71
N ASP A 175 9.01 16.81 17.72
CA ASP A 175 8.92 17.87 16.69
C ASP A 175 9.27 17.36 15.31
N LEU A 176 10.27 16.45 15.20
CA LEU A 176 10.59 15.78 13.94
C LEU A 176 9.42 14.93 13.46
N GLY A 177 8.74 14.22 14.36
CA GLY A 177 7.55 13.42 14.03
C GLY A 177 6.42 14.28 13.47
N GLU A 178 6.12 15.43 14.10
CA GLU A 178 5.12 16.40 13.64
C GLU A 178 5.51 16.96 12.26
N THR A 179 6.77 17.35 12.09
CA THR A 179 7.28 17.87 10.81
C THR A 179 7.12 16.84 9.68
N LEU A 180 7.48 15.57 9.93
CA LEU A 180 7.31 14.49 8.96
C LEU A 180 5.84 14.26 8.61
N LEU A 181 4.95 14.29 9.60
CA LEU A 181 3.50 14.16 9.38
C LEU A 181 2.97 15.33 8.56
N GLY A 182 3.43 16.54 8.84
CA GLY A 182 3.14 17.75 8.07
C GLY A 182 3.56 17.63 6.60
N LEU A 183 4.79 17.15 6.33
CA LEU A 183 5.26 16.92 4.96
C LEU A 183 4.42 15.87 4.23
N VAL A 184 3.96 14.82 4.92
CA VAL A 184 3.04 13.84 4.35
C VAL A 184 1.68 14.46 4.03
N ALA A 185 1.15 15.34 4.89
CA ALA A 185 -0.09 16.06 4.65
C ALA A 185 0.02 16.97 3.41
N LEU A 186 1.15 17.69 3.28
CA LEU A 186 1.46 18.51 2.10
C LEU A 186 1.53 17.67 0.82
N ALA A 187 2.27 16.56 0.84
CA ALA A 187 2.37 15.65 -0.28
C ALA A 187 0.98 15.17 -0.72
N ARG A 188 0.15 14.76 0.25
CA ARG A 188 -1.22 14.34 0.00
C ARG A 188 -2.08 15.45 -0.63
N ALA A 189 -2.01 16.68 -0.12
CA ALA A 189 -2.76 17.83 -0.66
C ALA A 189 -2.39 18.16 -2.11
N ARG A 190 -1.14 17.86 -2.50
CA ARG A 190 -0.63 18.03 -3.87
C ARG A 190 -0.79 16.78 -4.76
N GLY A 191 -1.41 15.71 -4.25
CA GLY A 191 -1.56 14.45 -4.99
C GLY A 191 -0.25 13.68 -5.16
N TRP A 192 0.77 13.94 -4.33
CA TRP A 192 2.06 13.26 -4.35
C TRP A 192 2.06 12.06 -3.40
N ASP A 193 2.92 11.10 -3.69
CA ASP A 193 3.21 9.95 -2.82
C ASP A 193 4.53 10.21 -2.09
N ALA A 194 4.43 10.46 -0.77
CA ALA A 194 5.58 10.79 0.07
C ALA A 194 6.55 9.62 0.21
N GLU A 195 6.04 8.40 0.30
CA GLU A 195 6.85 7.18 0.41
C GLU A 195 7.66 6.95 -0.87
N ARG A 196 7.02 7.05 -2.03
CA ARG A 196 7.70 6.94 -3.34
C ARG A 196 8.72 8.05 -3.54
N ALA A 197 8.39 9.28 -3.15
CA ALA A 197 9.31 10.41 -3.28
C ALA A 197 10.61 10.18 -2.48
N LEU A 198 10.49 9.69 -1.24
CA LEU A 198 11.65 9.39 -0.41
C LEU A 198 12.45 8.20 -0.95
N ARG A 199 11.79 7.11 -1.41
CA ARG A 199 12.49 5.99 -2.07
C ARG A 199 13.29 6.43 -3.28
N GLY A 200 12.72 7.31 -4.12
CA GLY A 200 13.43 7.87 -5.27
C GLY A 200 14.69 8.65 -4.86
N ARG A 201 14.61 9.44 -3.78
CA ARG A 201 15.77 10.17 -3.26
C ARG A 201 16.83 9.24 -2.65
N ILE A 202 16.40 8.17 -1.98
CA ILE A 202 17.32 7.16 -1.43
C ILE A 202 18.09 6.45 -2.55
N ARG A 203 17.44 6.10 -3.67
CA ARG A 203 18.13 5.52 -4.85
C ARG A 203 19.18 6.50 -5.40
N ALA A 204 18.82 7.75 -5.58
CA ALA A 204 19.78 8.76 -6.04
C ALA A 204 20.97 8.93 -5.08
N LEU A 205 20.72 8.90 -3.77
CA LEU A 205 21.79 8.94 -2.76
C LEU A 205 22.70 7.70 -2.86
N ALA A 206 22.14 6.53 -3.09
CA ALA A 206 22.94 5.32 -3.27
C ALA A 206 23.86 5.41 -4.50
N ASP A 207 23.40 6.03 -5.60
CA ASP A 207 24.21 6.26 -6.79
C ASP A 207 25.31 7.32 -6.55
N GLU A 208 25.01 8.38 -5.79
CA GLU A 208 26.01 9.35 -5.34
C GLU A 208 27.10 8.68 -4.51
N ILE A 209 26.74 7.80 -3.56
CA ILE A 209 27.67 7.03 -2.73
C ILE A 209 28.56 6.14 -3.60
N ARG A 210 27.96 5.33 -4.51
CA ARG A 210 28.73 4.45 -5.42
C ARG A 210 29.68 5.24 -6.31
N SER A 211 29.31 6.46 -6.71
CA SER A 211 30.16 7.31 -7.57
C SER A 211 31.33 7.94 -6.81
N ALA A 212 31.28 7.95 -5.47
CA ALA A 212 32.34 8.47 -4.60
C ALA A 212 33.32 7.39 -4.11
N GLU A 213 33.03 6.11 -4.32
CA GLU A 213 33.88 4.95 -4.02
C GLU A 213 34.93 4.72 -5.11
#